data_c3f5685c9fdd0c5bf6369edfdc6a6451
#
_entry.id   c3f5685c9fdd0c5bf6369edfdc6a6451
#
_cell.length_a   1.000
_cell.length_b   1.000
_cell.length_c   1.000
_cell.angle_alpha   90.00
_cell.angle_beta   90.00
_cell.angle_gamma   90.00
#
_symmetry.space_group_name_H-M   'P 1'
#
loop_
_entity.id
_entity.type
_entity.pdbx_description
1 polymer ?
#
loop_
_entity_poly.entity_id
_entity_poly.type
_entity_poly.pdbx_seq_one_letter_code
_entity_poly.pdbx_strand_id
1 'polypeptide(L)'
;MEGPPALTISIRISKTNQTGPPTSIRIPASYDPSYCCFNAIKQYLSLRPQGSHYFFTHQNGSPLTRSQFSGVLTKSVRTLGLPTQIYTSHSFRIGRASDLASRGVPVEVIKKLGRWKSLAVERYIRL
;
A
#
# COMPACT_ATOMS: atom_id res chain seq x y z
N MET A 1 -11.15 -19.41 -18.19
CA MET A 1 -9.88 -19.54 -17.42
C MET A 1 -9.84 -18.44 -16.37
N GLU A 2 -9.81 -18.81 -15.13
CA GLU A 2 -9.69 -17.82 -14.05
C GLU A 2 -8.25 -17.31 -14.00
N GLY A 3 -8.10 -15.99 -13.83
CA GLY A 3 -6.78 -15.38 -13.64
C GLY A 3 -6.18 -15.73 -12.28
N PRO A 4 -4.96 -15.25 -11.97
CA PRO A 4 -4.35 -15.46 -10.68
C PRO A 4 -5.21 -14.87 -9.57
N PRO A 5 -5.15 -15.43 -8.34
CA PRO A 5 -5.88 -14.87 -7.22
C PRO A 5 -5.48 -13.42 -6.97
N ALA A 6 -6.40 -12.62 -6.52
CA ALA A 6 -6.16 -11.20 -6.30
C ALA A 6 -6.90 -10.71 -5.07
N LEU A 7 -6.31 -9.69 -4.43
CA LEU A 7 -6.93 -8.93 -3.37
C LEU A 7 -7.70 -7.77 -4.00
N THR A 8 -8.96 -7.61 -3.66
CA THR A 8 -9.74 -6.44 -4.04
C THR A 8 -10.02 -5.61 -2.81
N ILE A 9 -9.59 -4.34 -2.84
CA ILE A 9 -9.81 -3.39 -1.75
C ILE A 9 -10.85 -2.38 -2.23
N SER A 10 -11.94 -2.25 -1.46
CA SER A 10 -12.98 -1.26 -1.72
C SER A 10 -12.86 -0.12 -0.72
N ILE A 11 -12.59 1.08 -1.20
CA ILE A 11 -12.49 2.28 -0.38
C ILE A 11 -13.76 3.09 -0.56
N ARG A 12 -14.62 3.07 0.46
CA ARG A 12 -15.94 3.73 0.41
C ARG A 12 -15.82 5.23 0.45
N ILE A 13 -14.97 5.73 1.35
CA ILE A 13 -14.79 7.16 1.59
C ILE A 13 -13.29 7.45 1.64
N SER A 14 -12.87 8.47 0.92
CA SER A 14 -11.48 8.95 0.97
C SER A 14 -11.48 10.47 0.94
N LYS A 15 -10.32 11.07 1.22
CA LYS A 15 -10.14 12.53 1.17
C LYS A 15 -10.64 13.14 -0.14
N THR A 16 -10.49 12.41 -1.25
CA THR A 16 -10.81 12.91 -2.59
C THR A 16 -12.12 12.33 -3.16
N ASN A 17 -12.78 11.45 -2.42
CA ASN A 17 -14.06 10.85 -2.82
C ASN A 17 -14.92 10.59 -1.58
N GLN A 18 -15.72 11.58 -1.20
CA GLN A 18 -16.58 11.49 -0.01
C GLN A 18 -18.01 11.11 -0.33
N THR A 19 -18.48 11.35 -1.53
CA THR A 19 -19.87 11.18 -1.93
C THR A 19 -20.07 10.31 -3.17
N GLY A 20 -19.01 10.01 -3.91
CA GLY A 20 -19.08 9.19 -5.10
C GLY A 20 -19.11 7.69 -4.80
N PRO A 21 -19.18 6.85 -5.85
CA PRO A 21 -19.11 5.40 -5.67
C PRO A 21 -17.78 4.98 -5.06
N PRO A 22 -17.74 3.84 -4.37
CA PRO A 22 -16.49 3.34 -3.79
C PRO A 22 -15.40 3.15 -4.84
N THR A 23 -14.16 3.43 -4.46
CA THR A 23 -12.99 3.14 -5.30
C THR A 23 -12.55 1.71 -5.07
N SER A 24 -12.42 0.95 -6.14
CA SER A 24 -11.96 -0.44 -6.07
C SER A 24 -10.52 -0.55 -6.58
N ILE A 25 -9.67 -1.20 -5.79
CA ILE A 25 -8.27 -1.44 -6.14
C ILE A 25 -8.05 -2.95 -6.17
N ARG A 26 -7.51 -3.45 -7.28
CA ARG A 26 -7.20 -4.86 -7.43
C ARG A 26 -5.70 -5.08 -7.37
N ILE A 27 -5.25 -5.93 -6.46
CA ILE A 27 -3.84 -6.28 -6.28
C ILE A 27 -3.70 -7.78 -6.55
N PRO A 28 -3.14 -8.18 -7.70
CA PRO A 28 -2.97 -9.60 -8.00
C PRO A 28 -1.89 -10.21 -7.10
N ALA A 29 -1.99 -11.52 -6.88
CA ALA A 29 -0.96 -12.26 -6.18
C ALA A 29 0.36 -12.15 -6.95
N SER A 30 1.45 -11.97 -6.20
CA SER A 30 2.79 -11.93 -6.77
C SER A 30 3.27 -13.32 -7.14
N TYR A 31 4.16 -13.39 -8.11
CA TYR A 31 4.83 -14.64 -8.49
C TYR A 31 5.67 -15.18 -7.34
N ASP A 32 6.39 -14.31 -6.63
CA ASP A 32 7.18 -14.69 -5.45
C ASP A 32 6.32 -14.58 -4.19
N PRO A 33 6.04 -15.68 -3.48
CA PRO A 33 5.21 -15.65 -2.27
C PRO A 33 5.82 -14.83 -1.13
N SER A 34 7.15 -14.62 -1.10
CA SER A 34 7.82 -13.82 -0.06
C SER A 34 7.39 -12.35 -0.09
N TYR A 35 7.00 -11.84 -1.25
CA TYR A 35 6.62 -10.43 -1.44
C TYR A 35 5.14 -10.27 -1.78
N CYS A 36 4.36 -11.31 -1.60
CA CYS A 36 2.97 -11.32 -2.05
C CYS A 36 2.04 -10.66 -1.02
N CYS A 37 1.51 -9.52 -1.38
CA CYS A 37 0.52 -8.81 -0.56
C CYS A 37 -0.74 -9.66 -0.34
N PHE A 38 -1.19 -10.38 -1.36
CA PHE A 38 -2.34 -11.29 -1.25
C PHE A 38 -2.13 -12.34 -0.16
N ASN A 39 -0.98 -13.01 -0.16
CA ASN A 39 -0.66 -14.01 0.85
C ASN A 39 -0.53 -13.40 2.24
N ALA A 40 0.09 -12.24 2.36
CA ALA A 40 0.25 -11.54 3.63
C ALA A 40 -1.12 -11.19 4.24
N ILE A 41 -2.03 -10.66 3.44
CA ILE A 41 -3.38 -10.31 3.90
C ILE A 41 -4.19 -11.56 4.23
N LYS A 42 -4.08 -12.61 3.43
CA LYS A 42 -4.75 -13.88 3.70
C LYS A 42 -4.33 -14.46 5.05
N GLN A 43 -3.03 -14.48 5.33
CA GLN A 43 -2.48 -14.89 6.63
C GLN A 43 -3.00 -14.02 7.77
N TYR A 44 -2.95 -12.71 7.57
CA TYR A 44 -3.42 -11.74 8.56
C TYR A 44 -4.90 -11.96 8.90
N LEU A 45 -5.75 -12.15 7.89
CA LEU A 45 -7.18 -12.39 8.09
C LEU A 45 -7.48 -13.65 8.89
N SER A 46 -6.63 -14.67 8.78
CA SER A 46 -6.78 -15.90 9.58
C SER A 46 -6.41 -15.72 11.04
N LEU A 47 -5.61 -14.70 11.38
CA LEU A 47 -5.10 -14.45 12.72
C LEU A 47 -5.79 -13.31 13.45
N ARG A 48 -6.38 -12.37 12.71
CA ARG A 48 -6.98 -11.18 13.33
C ARG A 48 -8.24 -11.54 14.11
N PRO A 49 -8.53 -10.81 15.22
CA PRO A 49 -9.77 -11.01 15.96
C PRO A 49 -10.98 -10.59 15.11
N GLN A 50 -12.07 -11.32 15.25
CA GLN A 50 -13.32 -10.99 14.59
C GLN A 50 -14.05 -9.87 15.33
N GLY A 51 -14.89 -9.12 14.60
CA GLY A 51 -15.75 -8.10 15.19
C GLY A 51 -15.11 -6.75 15.42
N SER A 52 -13.83 -6.55 15.05
CA SER A 52 -13.22 -5.22 15.13
C SER A 52 -13.73 -4.32 14.01
N HIS A 53 -14.01 -3.05 14.32
CA HIS A 53 -14.37 -2.02 13.35
C HIS A 53 -13.20 -1.63 12.46
N TYR A 54 -11.98 -1.92 12.89
CA TYR A 54 -10.75 -1.56 12.17
C TYR A 54 -10.23 -2.75 11.41
N PHE A 55 -9.79 -2.52 10.18
CA PHE A 55 -9.21 -3.61 9.38
C PHE A 55 -7.88 -4.05 9.98
N PHE A 56 -6.96 -3.11 10.21
CA PHE A 56 -5.69 -3.40 10.86
C PHE A 56 -5.81 -3.21 12.37
N THR A 57 -5.68 -4.29 13.10
CA THR A 57 -5.97 -4.33 14.54
C THR A 57 -4.97 -5.22 15.26
N HIS A 58 -4.74 -4.93 16.52
CA HIS A 58 -4.02 -5.81 17.44
C HIS A 58 -4.91 -6.98 17.88
N GLN A 59 -4.34 -7.97 18.56
CA GLN A 59 -5.10 -9.12 19.03
C GLN A 59 -6.24 -8.76 19.98
N ASN A 60 -6.09 -7.66 20.73
CA ASN A 60 -7.12 -7.17 21.63
C ASN A 60 -8.23 -6.36 20.94
N GLY A 61 -8.18 -6.23 19.60
CA GLY A 61 -9.17 -5.48 18.83
C GLY A 61 -8.89 -3.99 18.70
N SER A 62 -7.86 -3.46 19.36
CA SER A 62 -7.51 -2.05 19.23
C SER A 62 -6.87 -1.76 17.87
N PRO A 63 -7.07 -0.57 17.29
CA PRO A 63 -6.56 -0.26 15.97
C PRO A 63 -5.04 -0.14 15.95
N LEU A 64 -4.43 -0.55 14.84
CA LEU A 64 -3.03 -0.24 14.56
C LEU A 64 -2.93 1.27 14.30
N THR A 65 -2.10 1.96 15.07
CA THR A 65 -1.93 3.40 14.91
C THR A 65 -0.87 3.73 13.87
N ARG A 66 -0.96 4.94 13.32
CA ARG A 66 0.07 5.46 12.41
C ARG A 66 1.45 5.47 13.07
N SER A 67 1.50 5.85 14.34
CA SER A 67 2.73 5.89 15.13
C SER A 67 3.37 4.51 15.27
N GLN A 68 2.55 3.49 15.53
CA GLN A 68 3.02 2.11 15.62
C GLN A 68 3.55 1.60 14.28
N PHE A 69 2.85 1.86 13.19
CA PHE A 69 3.31 1.50 11.84
C PHE A 69 4.64 2.18 11.52
N SER A 70 4.73 3.48 11.74
CA SER A 70 5.96 4.26 11.50
C SER A 70 7.12 3.76 12.35
N GLY A 71 6.85 3.36 13.60
CA GLY A 71 7.85 2.79 14.49
C GLY A 71 8.44 1.49 13.97
N VAL A 72 7.61 0.58 13.49
CA VAL A 72 8.06 -0.68 12.88
C VAL A 72 8.87 -0.41 11.62
N LEU A 73 8.41 0.51 10.78
CA LEU A 73 9.12 0.88 9.55
C LEU A 73 10.51 1.46 9.88
N THR A 74 10.58 2.39 10.83
CA THR A 74 11.84 3.00 11.27
C THR A 74 12.81 1.94 11.79
N LYS A 75 12.32 1.01 12.60
CA LYS A 75 13.13 -0.09 13.12
C LYS A 75 13.68 -0.98 11.99
N SER A 76 12.84 -1.30 11.00
CA SER A 76 13.24 -2.11 9.85
C SER A 76 14.31 -1.40 9.01
N VAL A 77 14.12 -0.12 8.72
CA VAL A 77 15.08 0.71 7.99
C VAL A 77 16.43 0.76 8.72
N ARG A 78 16.40 0.96 10.04
CA ARG A 78 17.61 0.99 10.88
C ARG A 78 18.33 -0.35 10.86
N THR A 79 17.60 -1.46 10.94
CA THR A 79 18.17 -2.81 10.89
C THR A 79 18.89 -3.06 9.57
N LEU A 80 18.41 -2.47 8.47
CA LEU A 80 19.03 -2.56 7.16
C LEU A 80 20.22 -1.61 6.99
N GLY A 81 20.54 -0.79 8.00
CA GLY A 81 21.62 0.17 7.92
C GLY A 81 21.32 1.39 7.04
N LEU A 82 20.05 1.65 6.76
CA LEU A 82 19.63 2.77 5.92
C LEU A 82 19.28 4.00 6.76
N PRO A 83 19.44 5.24 6.19
CA PRO A 83 19.10 6.46 6.91
C PRO A 83 17.60 6.56 7.22
N THR A 84 17.25 6.64 8.49
CA THR A 84 15.84 6.69 8.92
C THR A 84 15.16 8.03 8.62
N GLN A 85 15.94 9.10 8.40
CA GLN A 85 15.39 10.41 8.04
C GLN A 85 14.90 10.48 6.59
N ILE A 86 15.42 9.61 5.72
CA ILE A 86 15.14 9.61 4.29
C ILE A 86 14.01 8.63 3.96
N TYR A 87 14.03 7.45 4.57
CA TYR A 87 13.09 6.38 4.28
C TYR A 87 11.90 6.43 5.25
N THR A 88 10.73 6.79 4.72
CA THR A 88 9.48 6.93 5.48
C THR A 88 8.34 6.19 4.76
N SER A 89 7.11 6.30 5.26
CA SER A 89 5.95 5.70 4.62
C SER A 89 5.74 6.20 3.18
N HIS A 90 6.10 7.45 2.89
CA HIS A 90 6.03 8.00 1.54
C HIS A 90 7.01 7.35 0.56
N SER A 91 8.07 6.73 1.06
CA SER A 91 9.07 6.06 0.22
C SER A 91 8.46 4.95 -0.63
N PHE A 92 7.43 4.28 -0.15
CA PHE A 92 6.72 3.26 -0.93
C PHE A 92 6.09 3.85 -2.18
N ARG A 93 5.43 5.01 -2.07
CA ARG A 93 4.82 5.70 -3.22
C ARG A 93 5.87 6.21 -4.18
N ILE A 94 6.91 6.86 -3.67
CA ILE A 94 8.03 7.38 -4.46
C ILE A 94 8.71 6.24 -5.20
N GLY A 95 9.03 5.16 -4.49
CA GLY A 95 9.72 4.00 -5.05
C GLY A 95 8.92 3.34 -6.15
N ARG A 96 7.63 3.10 -5.94
CA ARG A 96 6.80 2.45 -6.95
C ARG A 96 6.61 3.34 -8.19
N ALA A 97 6.35 4.63 -8.00
CA ALA A 97 6.21 5.55 -9.13
C ALA A 97 7.50 5.64 -9.94
N SER A 98 8.65 5.70 -9.26
CA SER A 98 9.96 5.76 -9.89
C SER A 98 10.30 4.46 -10.63
N ASP A 99 9.98 3.31 -10.04
CA ASP A 99 10.18 2.00 -10.66
C ASP A 99 9.37 1.88 -11.95
N LEU A 100 8.10 2.25 -11.92
CA LEU A 100 7.24 2.22 -13.10
C LEU A 100 7.75 3.16 -14.20
N ALA A 101 8.17 4.37 -13.82
CA ALA A 101 8.74 5.33 -14.78
C ALA A 101 10.03 4.79 -15.42
N SER A 102 10.90 4.16 -14.64
CA SER A 102 12.14 3.57 -15.16
C SER A 102 11.89 2.42 -16.13
N ARG A 103 10.75 1.77 -16.03
CA ARG A 103 10.31 0.70 -16.93
C ARG A 103 9.58 1.22 -18.17
N GLY A 104 9.49 2.54 -18.33
CA GLY A 104 8.86 3.16 -19.48
C GLY A 104 7.33 3.28 -19.39
N VAL A 105 6.75 3.07 -18.21
CA VAL A 105 5.30 3.24 -18.04
C VAL A 105 4.96 4.73 -18.15
N PRO A 106 3.97 5.11 -18.99
CA PRO A 106 3.60 6.52 -19.15
C PRO A 106 3.10 7.15 -17.85
N VAL A 107 3.40 8.43 -17.64
CA VAL A 107 3.01 9.19 -16.44
C VAL A 107 1.49 9.14 -16.21
N GLU A 108 0.70 9.16 -17.28
CA GLU A 108 -0.76 9.06 -17.18
C GLU A 108 -1.23 7.75 -16.52
N VAL A 109 -0.55 6.65 -16.82
CA VAL A 109 -0.83 5.35 -16.22
C VAL A 109 -0.38 5.32 -14.76
N ILE A 110 0.81 5.83 -14.48
CA ILE A 110 1.34 5.93 -13.10
C ILE A 110 0.39 6.77 -12.24
N LYS A 111 -0.09 7.88 -12.77
CA LYS A 111 -1.04 8.77 -12.13
C LYS A 111 -2.32 8.03 -11.73
N LYS A 112 -2.87 7.22 -12.61
CA LYS A 112 -4.06 6.40 -12.33
C LYS A 112 -3.79 5.37 -11.25
N LEU A 113 -2.69 4.64 -11.36
CA LEU A 113 -2.33 3.58 -10.39
C LEU A 113 -2.12 4.16 -9.00
N GLY A 114 -1.49 5.34 -8.89
CA GLY A 114 -1.27 6.02 -7.62
C GLY A 114 -2.44 6.86 -7.15
N ARG A 115 -3.50 6.96 -7.95
CA ARG A 115 -4.69 7.75 -7.64
C ARG A 115 -4.37 9.24 -7.44
N TRP A 116 -3.40 9.76 -8.19
CA TRP A 116 -3.11 11.20 -8.21
C TRP A 116 -4.08 11.91 -9.15
N LYS A 117 -4.69 12.97 -8.68
CA LYS A 117 -5.60 13.79 -9.49
C LYS A 117 -4.90 14.95 -10.21
N SER A 118 -3.66 15.24 -9.82
CA SER A 118 -2.89 16.34 -10.38
C SER A 118 -1.55 15.83 -10.91
N LEU A 119 -0.77 16.71 -11.52
CA LEU A 119 0.59 16.42 -11.96
C LEU A 119 1.59 16.27 -10.79
N ALA A 120 1.11 16.27 -9.54
CA ALA A 120 1.95 16.06 -8.36
C ALA A 120 2.72 14.74 -8.42
N VAL A 121 2.24 13.76 -9.21
CA VAL A 121 2.94 12.49 -9.45
C VAL A 121 4.37 12.70 -9.95
N GLU A 122 4.61 13.73 -10.75
CA GLU A 122 5.93 14.04 -11.30
C GLU A 122 6.95 14.34 -10.22
N ARG A 123 6.50 14.88 -9.06
CA ARG A 123 7.35 15.16 -7.91
C ARG A 123 7.80 13.90 -7.18
N TYR A 124 7.07 12.80 -7.35
CA TYR A 124 7.38 11.52 -6.72
C TYR A 124 8.32 10.66 -7.55
N ILE A 125 8.42 10.93 -8.86
CA ILE A 125 9.30 10.14 -9.74
C ILE A 125 10.75 10.59 -9.54
N ARG A 126 11.59 9.65 -9.16
CA ARG A 126 13.04 9.82 -8.99
C ARG A 126 13.75 8.83 -9.89
N LEU A 127 14.41 9.34 -10.91
CA LEU A 127 15.17 8.51 -11.87
C LEU A 127 16.66 8.66 -11.65
#